data_cd03492cc488c4e2cf51854e55d17d44
#
_entry.id   cd03492cc488c4e2cf51854e55d17d44
#
_cell.length_a   1.000
_cell.length_b   1.000
_cell.length_c   1.000
_cell.angle_alpha   90.00
_cell.angle_beta   90.00
_cell.angle_gamma   90.00
#
_symmetry.space_group_name_H-M   'P 1'
#
loop_
_entity.id
_entity.type
_entity.pdbx_description
1 polymer ?
#
loop_
_entity_poly.entity_id
_entity_poly.type
_entity_poly.pdbx_seq_one_letter_code
_entity_poly.pdbx_strand_id
1 'polypeptide(L)'
;MIALSERLKVPVDHRELAVMACREHLNVHRLFELRDATVIELLARCDAFRRPERIPWLATVCEADKRGRGGQEAADYPQGRALVDLHRAALQVSARDVVREGMTGGQIGEALQAARVAAVRERRRADS
;
A
#
# COMPACT_ATOMS: atom_id res chain seq x y z
N MET A 1 -5.07 15.80 21.88
CA MET A 1 -5.25 15.57 21.52
C MET A 1 -6.10 15.46 21.35
N ILE A 2 -6.23 15.41 20.93
CA ILE A 2 -6.73 15.16 20.56
C ILE A 2 -7.01 15.53 19.91
N ALA A 3 -7.00 16.18 20.01
CA ALA A 3 -7.07 16.52 19.19
C ALA A 3 -6.63 15.99 18.38
N LEU A 4 -6.24 15.78 18.30
CA LEU A 4 -5.85 15.07 17.60
C LEU A 4 -6.66 14.17 17.39
N SER A 5 -7.23 13.94 18.02
CA SER A 5 -7.91 13.04 17.77
C SER A 5 -9.08 13.41 17.29
N GLU A 6 -9.45 14.23 17.45
CA GLU A 6 -10.39 14.52 16.93
C GLU A 6 -10.16 14.59 15.80
N ARG A 7 -9.49 15.11 15.62
CA ARG A 7 -9.16 15.18 14.42
C ARG A 7 -9.00 13.93 13.88
N LEU A 8 -8.97 13.01 14.51
CA LEU A 8 -8.66 11.86 13.92
C LEU A 8 -9.72 10.90 13.79
N LYS A 9 -10.84 10.97 14.27
CA LYS A 9 -11.81 9.96 14.14
C LYS A 9 -11.19 8.65 14.30
N VAL A 10 -10.16 8.60 14.96
CA VAL A 10 -9.35 7.46 15.05
C VAL A 10 -9.94 6.24 15.67
N PRO A 11 -10.85 6.29 16.62
CA PRO A 11 -11.33 5.08 17.26
C PRO A 11 -11.84 4.02 16.29
N VAL A 12 -12.60 4.41 15.29
CA VAL A 12 -13.11 3.45 14.34
C VAL A 12 -12.01 2.97 13.42
N ASP A 13 -11.27 3.93 12.88
CA ASP A 13 -10.19 3.60 11.97
C ASP A 13 -9.12 2.81 12.63
N HIS A 14 -8.90 3.04 13.92
CA HIS A 14 -7.84 2.36 14.64
C HIS A 14 -8.05 0.85 14.65
N ARG A 15 -9.28 0.42 14.85
CA ARG A 15 -9.58 -1.00 14.82
C ARG A 15 -9.37 -1.58 13.44
N GLU A 16 -9.84 -0.89 12.42
CA GLU A 16 -9.63 -1.34 11.04
C GLU A 16 -8.16 -1.44 10.71
N LEU A 17 -7.40 -0.44 11.13
CA LEU A 17 -5.97 -0.42 10.84
C LEU A 17 -5.24 -1.56 11.55
N ALA A 18 -5.65 -1.86 12.78
CA ALA A 18 -5.03 -2.96 13.51
C ALA A 18 -5.29 -4.29 12.82
N VAL A 19 -6.52 -4.51 12.37
CA VAL A 19 -6.86 -5.74 11.66
C VAL A 19 -6.09 -5.82 10.35
N MET A 20 -6.01 -4.72 9.64
CA MET A 20 -5.30 -4.65 8.38
C MET A 20 -3.82 -4.99 8.59
N ALA A 21 -3.21 -4.43 9.63
CA ALA A 21 -1.81 -4.67 9.91
C ALA A 21 -1.58 -6.16 10.24
N CYS A 22 -2.45 -6.75 11.04
CA CYS A 22 -2.34 -8.17 11.35
C CYS A 22 -2.44 -9.02 10.10
N ARG A 23 -3.36 -8.66 9.22
CA ARG A 23 -3.60 -9.44 8.02
C ARG A 23 -2.45 -9.33 7.03
N GLU A 24 -1.84 -8.14 6.93
CA GLU A 24 -0.91 -7.89 5.85
C GLU A 24 0.57 -7.87 6.24
N HIS A 25 0.89 -7.90 7.54
CA HIS A 25 2.29 -7.67 7.92
C HIS A 25 3.26 -8.69 7.34
N LEU A 26 2.86 -9.94 7.21
CA LEU A 26 3.75 -10.93 6.62
C LEU A 26 3.96 -10.67 5.14
N ASN A 27 2.92 -10.20 4.45
CA ASN A 27 3.07 -9.85 3.04
C ASN A 27 4.01 -8.68 2.87
N VAL A 28 3.95 -7.70 3.76
CA VAL A 28 4.85 -6.56 3.68
C VAL A 28 6.29 -7.00 3.94
N HIS A 29 6.49 -7.89 4.93
CA HIS A 29 7.84 -8.40 5.20
C HIS A 29 8.41 -9.10 3.97
N ARG A 30 7.57 -9.72 3.15
CA ARG A 30 7.99 -10.45 1.97
C ARG A 30 7.76 -9.66 0.68
N LEU A 31 7.68 -8.35 0.79
CA LEU A 31 7.29 -7.51 -0.34
C LEU A 31 8.11 -7.77 -1.59
N PHE A 32 9.42 -7.95 -1.45
CA PHE A 32 10.29 -8.13 -2.61
C PHE A 32 10.06 -9.44 -3.34
N GLU A 33 9.34 -10.37 -2.71
CA GLU A 33 9.01 -11.65 -3.32
C GLU A 33 7.65 -11.64 -4.00
N LEU A 34 6.86 -10.58 -3.81
CA LEU A 34 5.52 -10.52 -4.35
C LEU A 34 5.54 -10.08 -5.81
N ARG A 35 4.63 -10.63 -6.59
CA ARG A 35 4.46 -10.20 -7.97
C ARG A 35 3.83 -8.82 -8.01
N ASP A 36 4.00 -8.13 -9.13
CA ASP A 36 3.46 -6.79 -9.29
C ASP A 36 1.96 -6.75 -9.06
N ALA A 37 1.22 -7.71 -9.62
CA ALA A 37 -0.23 -7.75 -9.42
C ALA A 37 -0.58 -8.00 -7.96
N THR A 38 0.21 -8.82 -7.27
CA THR A 38 -0.04 -9.10 -5.86
C THR A 38 0.16 -7.87 -5.01
N VAL A 39 1.15 -7.03 -5.35
CA VAL A 39 1.35 -5.77 -4.65
C VAL A 39 0.12 -4.89 -4.81
N ILE A 40 -0.42 -4.79 -6.03
CA ILE A 40 -1.61 -3.97 -6.25
C ILE A 40 -2.81 -4.53 -5.47
N GLU A 41 -2.94 -5.86 -5.42
CA GLU A 41 -4.01 -6.48 -4.65
C GLU A 41 -3.89 -6.15 -3.16
N LEU A 42 -2.67 -6.16 -2.65
CA LEU A 42 -2.43 -5.79 -1.25
C LEU A 42 -2.86 -4.35 -1.00
N LEU A 43 -2.48 -3.45 -1.89
CA LEU A 43 -2.86 -2.04 -1.75
C LEU A 43 -4.37 -1.87 -1.79
N ALA A 44 -5.03 -2.62 -2.67
CA ALA A 44 -6.50 -2.54 -2.78
C ALA A 44 -7.17 -3.07 -1.51
N ARG A 45 -6.66 -4.17 -0.94
CA ARG A 45 -7.22 -4.71 0.28
C ARG A 45 -7.10 -3.73 1.44
N CYS A 46 -6.06 -2.91 1.40
CA CYS A 46 -5.86 -1.90 2.44
C CYS A 46 -6.68 -0.64 2.18
N ASP A 47 -7.44 -0.61 1.09
CA ASP A 47 -8.20 0.57 0.67
C ASP A 47 -7.26 1.77 0.47
N ALA A 48 -6.05 1.50 0.00
CA ALA A 48 -4.99 2.50 -0.04
C ALA A 48 -5.18 3.51 -1.16
N PHE A 49 -6.02 3.22 -2.15
CA PHE A 49 -6.26 4.17 -3.22
C PHE A 49 -7.27 5.23 -2.81
N ARG A 50 -8.15 4.90 -1.87
CA ARG A 50 -9.07 5.87 -1.30
C ARG A 50 -8.50 6.52 -0.05
N ARG A 51 -7.65 5.80 0.66
CA ARG A 51 -7.07 6.26 1.92
C ARG A 51 -5.56 6.07 1.88
N PRO A 52 -4.89 6.92 1.11
CA PRO A 52 -3.45 6.70 0.88
C PRO A 52 -2.61 6.81 2.14
N GLU A 53 -3.09 7.51 3.16
CA GLU A 53 -2.33 7.64 4.41
C GLU A 53 -2.14 6.31 5.12
N ARG A 54 -2.91 5.29 4.75
CA ARG A 54 -2.79 3.98 5.40
C ARG A 54 -1.47 3.30 5.10
N ILE A 55 -0.87 3.58 3.95
CA ILE A 55 0.34 2.88 3.57
C ILE A 55 1.58 3.33 4.34
N PRO A 56 1.85 4.62 4.50
CA PRO A 56 2.96 5.02 5.38
C PRO A 56 2.77 4.49 6.79
N TRP A 57 1.53 4.49 7.28
CA TRP A 57 1.24 3.96 8.60
C TRP A 57 1.56 2.46 8.68
N LEU A 58 1.10 1.69 7.68
CA LEU A 58 1.34 0.26 7.65
C LEU A 58 2.84 -0.03 7.59
N ALA A 59 3.56 0.73 6.77
CA ALA A 59 5.00 0.55 6.65
C ALA A 59 5.69 0.76 8.00
N THR A 60 5.27 1.79 8.73
CA THR A 60 5.84 2.09 10.03
C THR A 60 5.54 0.99 11.04
N VAL A 61 4.32 0.48 11.03
CA VAL A 61 3.93 -0.58 11.96
C VAL A 61 4.71 -1.86 11.65
N CYS A 62 4.87 -2.20 10.38
CA CYS A 62 5.60 -3.40 10.02
C CYS A 62 7.08 -3.30 10.37
N GLU A 63 7.63 -2.12 10.20
CA GLU A 63 9.02 -1.89 10.58
C GLU A 63 9.19 -2.05 12.09
N ALA A 64 8.25 -1.49 12.86
CA ALA A 64 8.29 -1.63 14.32
C ALA A 64 8.16 -3.09 14.74
N ASP A 65 7.30 -3.84 14.06
CA ASP A 65 7.13 -5.25 14.34
C ASP A 65 8.45 -6.00 14.12
N LYS A 66 9.11 -5.73 13.01
CA LYS A 66 10.36 -6.39 12.70
C LYS A 66 11.43 -6.05 13.75
N ARG A 67 11.54 -4.78 14.10
CA ARG A 67 12.56 -4.35 15.03
C ARG A 67 12.28 -4.76 16.47
N GLY A 68 11.03 -5.05 16.77
CA GLY A 68 10.64 -5.49 18.10
C GLY A 68 11.04 -6.92 18.42
N ARG A 69 11.51 -7.67 17.43
CA ARG A 69 11.96 -9.03 17.69
C ARG A 69 13.37 -9.00 18.23
N GLY A 70 13.67 -9.89 19.11
CA GLY A 70 14.97 -9.90 19.76
C GLY A 70 16.10 -9.87 18.76
N GLY A 71 17.04 -8.97 18.93
CA GLY A 71 18.19 -8.87 18.07
C GLY A 71 17.96 -8.10 16.78
N GLN A 72 16.75 -7.55 16.59
CA GLN A 72 16.42 -6.89 15.34
C GLN A 72 16.26 -5.38 15.47
N GLU A 73 16.60 -4.82 16.62
CA GLU A 73 16.32 -3.41 16.88
C GLU A 73 16.98 -2.47 15.90
N ALA A 74 18.15 -2.85 15.40
CA ALA A 74 18.87 -2.00 14.47
C ALA A 74 18.76 -2.48 13.02
N ALA A 75 17.87 -3.43 12.76
CA ALA A 75 17.75 -4.00 11.43
C ALA A 75 17.24 -2.98 10.44
N ASP A 76 17.82 -2.99 9.24
CA ASP A 76 17.30 -2.18 8.17
C ASP A 76 15.96 -2.77 7.70
N TYR A 77 15.07 -1.91 7.25
CA TYR A 77 13.77 -2.36 6.80
C TYR A 77 13.41 -1.71 5.45
N PRO A 78 14.08 -2.14 4.38
CA PRO A 78 13.83 -1.53 3.07
C PRO A 78 12.43 -1.80 2.55
N GLN A 79 11.75 -2.85 3.04
CA GLN A 79 10.38 -3.15 2.61
C GLN A 79 9.44 -1.98 2.88
N GLY A 80 9.62 -1.28 3.99
CA GLY A 80 8.75 -0.16 4.31
C GLY A 80 8.85 0.95 3.29
N ARG A 81 10.07 1.34 2.98
CA ARG A 81 10.30 2.39 1.99
C ARG A 81 9.82 1.95 0.62
N ALA A 82 10.06 0.67 0.29
CA ALA A 82 9.63 0.15 -1.00
C ALA A 82 8.11 0.14 -1.12
N LEU A 83 7.42 -0.24 -0.05
CA LEU A 83 5.96 -0.26 -0.08
C LEU A 83 5.41 1.14 -0.34
N VAL A 84 5.93 2.13 0.37
CA VAL A 84 5.48 3.51 0.18
C VAL A 84 5.79 3.98 -1.25
N ASP A 85 6.95 3.62 -1.76
CA ASP A 85 7.38 4.03 -3.09
C ASP A 85 6.49 3.41 -4.17
N LEU A 86 6.21 2.11 -4.06
CA LEU A 86 5.37 1.44 -5.04
C LEU A 86 3.93 1.96 -4.99
N HIS A 87 3.44 2.25 -3.80
CA HIS A 87 2.12 2.84 -3.63
C HIS A 87 2.06 4.20 -4.31
N ARG A 88 3.10 5.00 -4.11
CA ARG A 88 3.16 6.31 -4.74
C ARG A 88 3.14 6.21 -6.25
N ALA A 89 3.87 5.22 -6.79
CA ALA A 89 3.86 5.00 -8.24
C ALA A 89 2.46 4.63 -8.73
N ALA A 90 1.78 3.76 -8.00
CA ALA A 90 0.43 3.34 -8.38
C ALA A 90 -0.56 4.49 -8.27
N LEU A 91 -0.35 5.40 -7.33
CA LEU A 91 -1.24 6.54 -7.16
C LEU A 91 -1.16 7.54 -8.31
N GLN A 92 -0.08 7.50 -9.09
CA GLN A 92 0.04 8.39 -10.24
C GLN A 92 -0.93 8.02 -11.36
N VAL A 93 -1.44 6.80 -11.35
CA VAL A 93 -2.38 6.36 -12.38
C VAL A 93 -3.78 6.85 -12.00
N SER A 94 -4.47 7.46 -12.94
CA SER A 94 -5.83 7.91 -12.68
C SER A 94 -6.77 7.31 -13.70
N ALA A 95 -8.07 7.28 -13.35
CA ALA A 95 -9.07 6.76 -14.26
C ALA A 95 -9.07 7.53 -15.57
N ARG A 96 -8.76 8.82 -15.51
CA ARG A 96 -8.70 9.65 -16.69
C ARG A 96 -7.70 9.11 -17.70
N ASP A 97 -6.62 8.48 -17.23
CA ASP A 97 -5.58 7.98 -18.12
C ASP A 97 -6.03 6.77 -18.91
N VAL A 98 -7.03 6.04 -18.43
CA VAL A 98 -7.42 4.76 -19.04
C VAL A 98 -8.83 4.75 -19.60
N VAL A 99 -9.65 5.74 -19.27
CA VAL A 99 -11.03 5.76 -19.74
C VAL A 99 -11.09 5.99 -21.24
N ARG A 100 -11.90 5.20 -21.91
CA ARG A 100 -12.20 5.37 -23.33
C ARG A 100 -13.69 5.38 -23.49
N GLU A 101 -14.15 6.04 -24.56
CA GLU A 101 -15.57 6.11 -24.85
C GLU A 101 -16.16 4.72 -25.00
N GLY A 102 -17.31 4.51 -24.40
CA GLY A 102 -18.00 3.23 -24.52
C GLY A 102 -17.61 2.19 -23.50
N MET A 103 -16.67 2.50 -22.61
CA MET A 103 -16.28 1.53 -21.59
C MET A 103 -17.28 1.46 -20.47
N THR A 104 -17.54 0.22 -20.01
CA THR A 104 -18.37 0.02 -18.82
C THR A 104 -17.53 0.29 -17.58
N GLY A 105 -18.21 0.38 -16.42
CA GLY A 105 -17.50 0.54 -15.16
C GLY A 105 -16.52 -0.60 -14.89
N GLY A 106 -16.92 -1.83 -15.23
CA GLY A 106 -16.03 -2.96 -15.05
C GLY A 106 -14.80 -2.88 -15.91
N GLN A 107 -14.97 -2.44 -17.16
CA GLN A 107 -13.84 -2.29 -18.05
C GLN A 107 -12.87 -1.22 -17.58
N ILE A 108 -13.42 -0.13 -17.05
CA ILE A 108 -12.57 0.93 -16.50
C ILE A 108 -11.79 0.41 -15.32
N GLY A 109 -12.44 -0.37 -14.44
CA GLY A 109 -11.77 -0.96 -13.29
C GLY A 109 -10.64 -1.87 -13.69
N GLU A 110 -10.86 -2.71 -14.70
CA GLU A 110 -9.83 -3.62 -15.18
C GLU A 110 -8.66 -2.87 -15.79
N ALA A 111 -8.96 -1.84 -16.58
CA ALA A 111 -7.91 -1.05 -17.20
C ALA A 111 -7.10 -0.29 -16.15
N LEU A 112 -7.77 0.20 -15.12
CA LEU A 112 -7.11 0.92 -14.04
C LEU A 112 -6.19 -0.03 -13.28
N GLN A 113 -6.65 -1.23 -12.99
CA GLN A 113 -5.85 -2.24 -12.32
C GLN A 113 -4.60 -2.57 -13.15
N ALA A 114 -4.78 -2.80 -14.43
CA ALA A 114 -3.65 -3.12 -15.31
C ALA A 114 -2.65 -1.98 -15.35
N ALA A 115 -3.13 -0.75 -15.38
CA ALA A 115 -2.24 0.41 -15.43
C ALA A 115 -1.46 0.54 -14.12
N ARG A 116 -2.10 0.24 -13.00
CA ARG A 116 -1.41 0.28 -11.71
C ARG A 116 -0.34 -0.81 -11.63
N VAL A 117 -0.64 -1.99 -12.12
CA VAL A 117 0.34 -3.07 -12.17
C VAL A 117 1.53 -2.67 -13.02
N ALA A 118 1.26 -2.04 -14.16
CA ALA A 118 2.33 -1.58 -15.04
C ALA A 118 3.19 -0.52 -14.36
N ALA A 119 2.57 0.37 -13.58
CA ALA A 119 3.30 1.42 -12.87
C ALA A 119 4.24 0.81 -11.83
N VAL A 120 3.79 -0.21 -11.11
CA VAL A 120 4.62 -0.90 -10.14
C VAL A 120 5.79 -1.60 -10.84
N ARG A 121 5.49 -2.26 -11.94
CA ARG A 121 6.54 -2.95 -12.70
C ARG A 121 7.61 -1.97 -13.17
N GLU A 122 7.17 -0.85 -13.69
CA GLU A 122 8.09 0.15 -14.21
C GLU A 122 8.95 0.72 -13.08
N ARG A 123 8.33 0.97 -11.94
CA ARG A 123 9.07 1.51 -10.80
C ARG A 123 10.12 0.53 -10.28
N ARG A 124 9.76 -0.76 -10.25
CA ARG A 124 10.70 -1.79 -9.82
C ARG A 124 11.87 -1.92 -10.77
N ARG A 125 11.59 -1.79 -12.07
CA ARG A 125 12.65 -1.84 -13.07
C ARG A 125 13.64 -0.72 -12.89
N ALA A 126 13.16 0.45 -12.55
CA ALA A 126 14.01 1.61 -12.39
C ALA A 126 14.99 1.44 -11.23
N ASP A 127 14.64 0.61 -10.26
CA ASP A 127 15.49 0.36 -9.10
C ASP A 127 16.46 -0.81 -9.31
N SER A 128 16.33 -1.54 -10.40
CA SER A 128 17.20 -2.72 -10.63
C SER A 128 18.58 -2.37 -11.07
#